data_9e7480785101d116622afe57304dbf32
#
_entry.id   9e7480785101d116622afe57304dbf32
#
_cell.length_a   1.000
_cell.length_b   1.000
_cell.length_c   1.000
_cell.angle_alpha   90.00
_cell.angle_beta   90.00
_cell.angle_gamma   90.00
#
_symmetry.space_group_name_H-M   'P 1'
#
loop_
_entity.id
_entity.type
_entity.pdbx_description
1 polymer ?
#
loop_
_entity_poly.entity_id
_entity_poly.type
_entity_poly.pdbx_seq_one_letter_code
_entity_poly.pdbx_strand_id
1 'polypeptide(L)'
;GYAIATTRVSIDSLEGDRYIGTGGVMLSTGRFGMNLWAAVLGYGRAEPSYAFGIDLLAALLLALAAVSFCALLRKAAQDRISMFGYGLFACLFVSYPLMNEIWEYSGANVCVCGGYLLDAAALNLLWDARQPGVPWRGRALHMGAAALCLMVVCSSYESLAAVYVLAVFALLTLEQLLAAERPRLAAVLTEGLWYAAALVGGLCLRVLVTSGIHLVLPQAAANGATEILWAFYPFVYLAKLLVKSILIN
;
A
#
# COMPACT_ATOMS: atom_id res chain seq x y z
N GLY A 1 -7.51 -15.63 -14.99
CA GLY A 1 -8.65 -16.52 -15.08
C GLY A 1 -8.65 -17.72 -14.14
N TYR A 2 -7.65 -18.61 -14.19
CA TYR A 2 -7.64 -19.86 -13.41
C TYR A 2 -7.57 -19.60 -11.89
N ALA A 3 -6.74 -18.69 -11.44
CA ALA A 3 -6.57 -18.38 -10.02
C ALA A 3 -7.87 -17.88 -9.35
N ILE A 4 -8.69 -17.13 -10.10
CA ILE A 4 -9.97 -16.61 -9.60
C ILE A 4 -11.06 -17.70 -9.58
N ALA A 5 -10.94 -18.71 -10.44
CA ALA A 5 -11.92 -19.80 -10.58
C ALA A 5 -11.67 -21.00 -9.66
N THR A 6 -10.52 -21.06 -8.99
CA THR A 6 -10.14 -22.19 -8.13
C THR A 6 -9.95 -21.74 -6.69
N THR A 7 -10.62 -22.44 -5.77
CA THR A 7 -10.40 -22.24 -4.33
C THR A 7 -8.99 -22.74 -3.99
N ARG A 8 -8.13 -21.84 -3.56
CA ARG A 8 -6.79 -22.18 -3.07
C ARG A 8 -6.77 -22.02 -1.56
N VAL A 9 -6.29 -23.03 -0.89
CA VAL A 9 -6.14 -23.03 0.57
C VAL A 9 -4.64 -22.94 0.85
N SER A 10 -4.16 -21.77 1.24
CA SER A 10 -2.80 -21.60 1.75
C SER A 10 -2.74 -21.96 3.24
N ILE A 11 -1.54 -22.23 3.76
CA ILE A 11 -1.32 -22.44 5.20
C ILE A 11 -1.85 -21.25 5.99
N ASP A 12 -1.63 -20.03 5.50
CA ASP A 12 -2.12 -18.82 6.14
C ASP A 12 -3.65 -18.71 6.15
N SER A 13 -4.32 -19.28 5.13
CA SER A 13 -5.79 -19.35 5.08
C SER A 13 -6.35 -20.34 6.11
N LEU A 14 -5.62 -21.43 6.40
CA LEU A 14 -6.00 -22.40 7.44
C LEU A 14 -5.82 -21.83 8.85
N GLU A 15 -4.87 -20.94 9.03
CA GLU A 15 -4.59 -20.28 10.31
C GLU A 15 -5.28 -18.90 10.43
N GLY A 16 -6.20 -18.56 9.52
CA GLY A 16 -6.83 -17.23 9.41
C GLY A 16 -7.38 -16.69 10.73
N ASP A 17 -7.99 -17.56 11.56
CA ASP A 17 -8.49 -17.17 12.88
C ASP A 17 -7.37 -16.78 13.87
N ARG A 18 -6.14 -17.28 13.64
CA ARG A 18 -4.96 -16.94 14.44
C ARG A 18 -4.38 -15.57 14.04
N TYR A 19 -4.49 -15.21 12.76
CA TYR A 19 -3.93 -13.97 12.23
C TYR A 19 -4.89 -12.78 12.32
N ILE A 20 -6.19 -13.03 12.14
CA ILE A 20 -7.25 -12.01 12.09
C ILE A 20 -8.10 -12.12 13.36
N GLY A 21 -8.36 -11.01 14.02
CA GLY A 21 -9.18 -10.95 15.23
C GLY A 21 -8.57 -10.10 16.33
N THR A 22 -9.27 -9.96 17.45
CA THR A 22 -8.88 -9.08 18.56
C THR A 22 -7.60 -9.52 19.30
N GLY A 23 -7.23 -10.80 19.20
CA GLY A 23 -5.99 -11.36 19.75
C GLY A 23 -4.99 -11.77 18.67
N GLY A 24 -5.26 -11.44 17.40
CA GLY A 24 -4.46 -11.91 16.27
C GLY A 24 -3.11 -11.20 16.13
N VAL A 25 -2.15 -11.91 15.53
CA VAL A 25 -0.79 -11.42 15.25
C VAL A 25 -0.82 -10.14 14.40
N MET A 26 -1.82 -9.96 13.54
CA MET A 26 -1.93 -8.76 12.69
C MET A 26 -2.13 -7.49 13.49
N LEU A 27 -2.91 -7.52 14.57
CA LEU A 27 -3.07 -6.35 15.45
C LEU A 27 -1.80 -6.08 16.25
N SER A 28 -1.12 -7.11 16.72
CA SER A 28 0.11 -6.99 17.49
C SER A 28 1.26 -6.38 16.69
N THR A 29 1.34 -6.69 15.39
CA THR A 29 2.36 -6.17 14.48
C THR A 29 1.99 -4.81 13.85
N GLY A 30 0.84 -4.23 14.23
CA GLY A 30 0.36 -2.97 13.67
C GLY A 30 -0.21 -3.09 12.25
N ARG A 31 -0.59 -4.32 11.84
CA ARG A 31 -1.27 -4.60 10.56
C ARG A 31 -2.79 -4.56 10.70
N PHE A 32 -3.30 -3.61 11.47
CA PHE A 32 -4.75 -3.45 11.70
C PHE A 32 -5.55 -3.16 10.42
N GLY A 33 -4.90 -2.70 9.36
CA GLY A 33 -5.53 -2.51 8.05
C GLY A 33 -6.10 -3.82 7.48
N MET A 34 -5.42 -4.97 7.69
CA MET A 34 -5.97 -6.27 7.29
C MET A 34 -7.26 -6.60 8.05
N ASN A 35 -7.30 -6.31 9.36
CA ASN A 35 -8.53 -6.48 10.16
C ASN A 35 -9.63 -5.51 9.72
N LEU A 36 -9.27 -4.28 9.31
CA LEU A 36 -10.24 -3.33 8.78
C LEU A 36 -10.88 -3.85 7.49
N TRP A 37 -10.08 -4.35 6.55
CA TRP A 37 -10.59 -4.97 5.33
C TRP A 37 -11.47 -6.17 5.65
N ALA A 38 -11.03 -7.06 6.55
CA ALA A 38 -11.81 -8.20 7.00
C ALA A 38 -13.16 -7.79 7.61
N ALA A 39 -13.17 -6.76 8.45
CA ALA A 39 -14.38 -6.26 9.09
C ALA A 39 -15.37 -5.63 8.08
N VAL A 40 -14.86 -4.83 7.14
CA VAL A 40 -15.69 -4.16 6.11
C VAL A 40 -16.29 -5.17 5.14
N LEU A 41 -15.56 -6.21 4.79
CA LEU A 41 -15.95 -7.19 3.78
C LEU A 41 -16.60 -8.44 4.37
N GLY A 42 -16.62 -8.55 5.70
CA GLY A 42 -17.21 -9.68 6.40
C GLY A 42 -16.44 -10.99 6.24
N TYR A 43 -15.18 -10.95 5.75
CA TYR A 43 -14.33 -12.12 5.71
C TYR A 43 -13.39 -12.15 6.92
N GLY A 44 -12.93 -13.31 7.30
CA GLY A 44 -12.08 -13.49 8.50
C GLY A 44 -12.37 -14.81 9.18
N ARG A 45 -13.44 -15.45 8.75
CA ARG A 45 -13.71 -16.86 9.01
C ARG A 45 -13.55 -17.58 7.68
N ALA A 46 -12.65 -18.56 7.63
CA ALA A 46 -12.33 -19.33 6.44
C ALA A 46 -13.52 -20.17 5.96
N GLU A 47 -14.56 -19.54 5.44
CA GLU A 47 -15.63 -20.24 4.76
C GLU A 47 -15.30 -20.29 3.26
N PRO A 48 -15.09 -21.49 2.70
CA PRO A 48 -14.72 -21.67 1.28
C PRO A 48 -15.68 -21.05 0.28
N SER A 49 -16.94 -20.79 0.70
CA SER A 49 -18.02 -20.29 -0.15
C SER A 49 -17.82 -18.85 -0.64
N TYR A 50 -16.95 -18.07 0.00
CA TYR A 50 -16.75 -16.65 -0.34
C TYR A 50 -15.48 -16.38 -1.14
N ALA A 51 -14.60 -17.35 -1.37
CA ALA A 51 -13.30 -17.17 -2.01
C ALA A 51 -13.43 -16.52 -3.40
N PHE A 52 -14.35 -16.99 -4.24
CA PHE A 52 -14.58 -16.42 -5.57
C PHE A 52 -15.01 -14.95 -5.52
N GLY A 53 -15.93 -14.60 -4.60
CA GLY A 53 -16.39 -13.21 -4.45
C GLY A 53 -15.27 -12.27 -3.99
N ILE A 54 -14.42 -12.74 -3.08
CA ILE A 54 -13.25 -12.01 -2.57
C ILE A 54 -12.24 -11.79 -3.70
N ASP A 55 -11.91 -12.83 -4.46
CA ASP A 55 -10.97 -12.74 -5.58
C ASP A 55 -11.50 -11.84 -6.70
N LEU A 56 -12.80 -11.91 -7.01
CA LEU A 56 -13.43 -11.00 -7.96
C LEU A 56 -13.34 -9.54 -7.48
N LEU A 57 -13.60 -9.30 -6.20
CA LEU A 57 -13.47 -7.97 -5.60
C LEU A 57 -12.02 -7.48 -5.68
N ALA A 58 -11.04 -8.32 -5.36
CA ALA A 58 -9.62 -8.00 -5.49
C ALA A 58 -9.27 -7.60 -6.94
N ALA A 59 -9.77 -8.34 -7.94
CA ALA A 59 -9.58 -8.02 -9.35
C ALA A 59 -10.20 -6.67 -9.73
N LEU A 60 -11.39 -6.36 -9.21
CA LEU A 60 -12.04 -5.05 -9.44
C LEU A 60 -11.26 -3.91 -8.78
N LEU A 61 -10.76 -4.10 -7.55
CA LEU A 61 -9.93 -3.11 -6.86
C LEU A 61 -8.62 -2.86 -7.62
N LEU A 62 -7.98 -3.91 -8.13
CA LEU A 62 -6.77 -3.80 -8.94
C LEU A 62 -7.04 -3.05 -10.25
N ALA A 63 -8.16 -3.33 -10.92
CA ALA A 63 -8.55 -2.61 -12.12
C ALA A 63 -8.82 -1.12 -11.83
N LEU A 64 -9.51 -0.81 -10.73
CA LEU A 64 -9.74 0.57 -10.29
C LEU A 64 -8.43 1.28 -9.93
N ALA A 65 -7.47 0.58 -9.31
CA ALA A 65 -6.13 1.10 -9.05
C ALA A 65 -5.42 1.46 -10.36
N ALA A 66 -5.44 0.56 -11.35
CA ALA A 66 -4.85 0.82 -12.66
C ALA A 66 -5.44 2.06 -13.33
N VAL A 67 -6.78 2.20 -13.31
CA VAL A 67 -7.47 3.39 -13.84
C VAL A 67 -7.08 4.65 -13.08
N SER A 68 -6.97 4.57 -11.74
CA SER A 68 -6.58 5.70 -10.89
C SER A 68 -5.14 6.14 -11.14
N PHE A 69 -4.20 5.20 -11.35
CA PHE A 69 -2.85 5.51 -11.77
C PHE A 69 -2.80 6.10 -13.19
N CYS A 70 -3.60 5.59 -14.14
CA CYS A 70 -3.73 6.19 -15.46
C CYS A 70 -4.22 7.64 -15.39
N ALA A 71 -5.21 7.92 -14.53
CA ALA A 71 -5.70 9.28 -14.32
C ALA A 71 -4.60 10.21 -13.77
N LEU A 72 -3.78 9.72 -12.83
CA LEU A 72 -2.63 10.46 -12.31
C LEU A 72 -1.59 10.72 -13.41
N LEU A 73 -1.21 9.69 -14.17
CA LEU A 73 -0.28 9.80 -15.29
C LEU A 73 -0.79 10.80 -16.35
N ARG A 74 -2.09 10.79 -16.62
CA ARG A 74 -2.72 11.75 -17.53
C ARG A 74 -2.57 13.18 -17.06
N LYS A 75 -2.84 13.44 -15.78
CA LYS A 75 -2.62 14.75 -15.16
C LYS A 75 -1.16 15.18 -15.26
N ALA A 76 -0.21 14.29 -14.93
CA ALA A 76 1.21 14.59 -14.95
C ALA A 76 1.75 14.78 -16.36
N ALA A 77 1.30 13.98 -17.31
CA ALA A 77 1.73 14.05 -18.70
C ALA A 77 1.04 15.17 -19.51
N GLN A 78 0.06 15.88 -18.93
CA GLN A 78 -0.69 16.90 -19.63
C GLN A 78 -1.27 16.42 -20.97
N ASP A 79 -1.87 15.25 -20.97
CA ASP A 79 -2.44 14.56 -22.16
C ASP A 79 -1.43 14.25 -23.29
N ARG A 80 -0.11 14.30 -23.03
CA ARG A 80 0.94 13.98 -24.04
C ARG A 80 1.11 12.48 -24.28
N ILE A 81 0.57 11.62 -23.42
CA ILE A 81 0.61 10.16 -23.59
C ILE A 81 -0.63 9.73 -24.39
N SER A 82 -0.43 8.87 -25.40
CA SER A 82 -1.54 8.35 -26.19
C SER A 82 -2.44 7.39 -25.37
N MET A 83 -3.68 7.20 -25.80
CA MET A 83 -4.58 6.20 -25.19
C MET A 83 -3.99 4.78 -25.20
N PHE A 84 -3.21 4.44 -26.23
CA PHE A 84 -2.49 3.18 -26.30
C PHE A 84 -1.45 3.07 -25.17
N GLY A 85 -0.73 4.14 -24.85
CA GLY A 85 0.25 4.18 -23.76
C GLY A 85 -0.41 3.93 -22.39
N TYR A 86 -1.57 4.54 -22.12
CA TYR A 86 -2.33 4.26 -20.88
C TYR A 86 -2.82 2.80 -20.83
N GLY A 87 -3.33 2.29 -21.97
CA GLY A 87 -3.75 0.89 -22.06
C GLY A 87 -2.61 -0.08 -21.81
N LEU A 88 -1.42 0.17 -22.40
CA LEU A 88 -0.23 -0.62 -22.18
C LEU A 88 0.21 -0.60 -20.71
N PHE A 89 0.23 0.58 -20.08
CA PHE A 89 0.54 0.70 -18.66
C PHE A 89 -0.44 -0.11 -17.81
N ALA A 90 -1.75 0.03 -18.05
CA ALA A 90 -2.77 -0.70 -17.29
C ALA A 90 -2.63 -2.21 -17.45
N CYS A 91 -2.38 -2.70 -18.68
CA CYS A 91 -2.14 -4.11 -18.94
C CYS A 91 -0.90 -4.63 -18.21
N LEU A 92 0.22 -3.92 -18.27
CA LEU A 92 1.46 -4.30 -17.58
C LEU A 92 1.29 -4.27 -16.06
N PHE A 93 0.59 -3.27 -15.53
CA PHE A 93 0.33 -3.14 -14.10
C PHE A 93 -0.50 -4.31 -13.56
N VAL A 94 -1.58 -4.68 -14.27
CA VAL A 94 -2.47 -5.77 -13.82
C VAL A 94 -1.87 -7.16 -14.06
N SER A 95 -1.04 -7.32 -15.11
CA SER A 95 -0.46 -8.61 -15.49
C SER A 95 0.94 -8.86 -14.91
N TYR A 96 1.41 -8.01 -14.00
CA TYR A 96 2.74 -8.14 -13.41
C TYR A 96 2.92 -9.51 -12.72
N PRO A 97 3.99 -10.26 -13.02
CA PRO A 97 4.12 -11.66 -12.59
C PRO A 97 4.04 -11.89 -11.07
N LEU A 98 4.53 -10.96 -10.26
CA LEU A 98 4.44 -11.06 -8.79
C LEU A 98 2.99 -10.99 -8.28
N MET A 99 2.04 -10.51 -9.09
CA MET A 99 0.62 -10.58 -8.75
C MET A 99 0.12 -12.03 -8.63
N ASN A 100 0.78 -13.01 -9.26
CA ASN A 100 0.40 -14.41 -9.11
C ASN A 100 0.58 -14.91 -7.67
N GLU A 101 1.61 -14.46 -6.96
CA GLU A 101 1.80 -14.80 -5.55
C GLU A 101 0.66 -14.24 -4.69
N ILE A 102 0.22 -13.02 -4.97
CA ILE A 102 -0.87 -12.38 -4.22
C ILE A 102 -2.18 -13.16 -4.36
N TRP A 103 -2.44 -13.72 -5.55
CA TRP A 103 -3.62 -14.53 -5.80
C TRP A 103 -3.62 -15.89 -5.10
N GLU A 104 -2.48 -16.34 -4.56
CA GLU A 104 -2.39 -17.57 -3.77
C GLU A 104 -2.89 -17.38 -2.32
N TYR A 105 -2.95 -16.12 -1.85
CA TYR A 105 -3.36 -15.79 -0.50
C TYR A 105 -4.77 -15.18 -0.50
N SER A 106 -5.79 -16.03 -0.43
CA SER A 106 -7.19 -15.57 -0.31
C SER A 106 -7.35 -14.66 0.92
N GLY A 107 -7.93 -13.48 0.72
CA GLY A 107 -8.09 -12.47 1.76
C GLY A 107 -6.95 -11.44 1.81
N ALA A 108 -5.69 -11.81 1.66
CA ALA A 108 -4.59 -10.85 1.54
C ALA A 108 -4.62 -10.11 0.19
N ASN A 109 -5.11 -10.78 -0.88
CA ASN A 109 -5.26 -10.20 -2.21
C ASN A 109 -6.13 -8.93 -2.22
N VAL A 110 -7.25 -8.91 -1.50
CA VAL A 110 -8.11 -7.71 -1.38
C VAL A 110 -7.36 -6.59 -0.66
N CYS A 111 -6.63 -6.91 0.42
CA CYS A 111 -5.85 -5.92 1.17
C CYS A 111 -4.78 -5.27 0.29
N VAL A 112 -4.08 -6.09 -0.52
CA VAL A 112 -3.02 -5.60 -1.41
C VAL A 112 -3.61 -4.81 -2.58
N CYS A 113 -4.63 -5.33 -3.26
CA CYS A 113 -5.27 -4.64 -4.38
C CYS A 113 -5.97 -3.35 -3.93
N GLY A 114 -6.63 -3.37 -2.75
CA GLY A 114 -7.17 -2.17 -2.11
C GLY A 114 -6.09 -1.17 -1.71
N GLY A 115 -4.94 -1.67 -1.26
CA GLY A 115 -3.77 -0.85 -0.95
C GLY A 115 -3.25 -0.10 -2.19
N TYR A 116 -3.13 -0.75 -3.34
CA TYR A 116 -2.78 -0.08 -4.61
C TYR A 116 -3.78 1.02 -4.98
N LEU A 117 -5.07 0.78 -4.78
CA LEU A 117 -6.09 1.81 -5.03
C LEU A 117 -5.93 3.00 -4.07
N LEU A 118 -5.66 2.74 -2.79
CA LEU A 118 -5.43 3.80 -1.80
C LEU A 118 -4.13 4.56 -2.06
N ASP A 119 -3.06 3.90 -2.52
CA ASP A 119 -1.83 4.57 -2.97
C ASP A 119 -2.11 5.52 -4.14
N ALA A 120 -2.83 5.04 -5.15
CA ALA A 120 -3.22 5.86 -6.30
C ALA A 120 -4.12 7.04 -5.87
N ALA A 121 -5.06 6.82 -4.94
CA ALA A 121 -5.92 7.87 -4.39
C ALA A 121 -5.10 8.91 -3.62
N ALA A 122 -4.18 8.48 -2.75
CA ALA A 122 -3.30 9.38 -2.00
C ALA A 122 -2.46 10.26 -2.94
N LEU A 123 -1.87 9.67 -3.98
CA LEU A 123 -1.09 10.40 -4.97
C LEU A 123 -1.94 11.40 -5.77
N ASN A 124 -3.16 11.03 -6.17
CA ASN A 124 -4.09 11.96 -6.83
C ASN A 124 -4.48 13.13 -5.92
N LEU A 125 -4.78 12.87 -4.65
CA LEU A 125 -5.08 13.92 -3.66
C LEU A 125 -3.90 14.89 -3.49
N LEU A 126 -2.69 14.37 -3.37
CA LEU A 126 -1.48 15.18 -3.23
C LEU A 126 -1.17 15.98 -4.49
N TRP A 127 -1.40 15.38 -5.67
CA TRP A 127 -1.30 16.08 -6.94
C TRP A 127 -2.26 17.24 -7.03
N ASP A 128 -3.52 17.01 -6.71
CA ASP A 128 -4.56 18.05 -6.77
C ASP A 128 -4.30 19.16 -5.74
N ALA A 129 -3.78 18.82 -4.55
CA ALA A 129 -3.46 19.79 -3.50
C ALA A 129 -2.37 20.78 -3.89
N ARG A 130 -1.41 20.39 -4.74
CA ARG A 130 -0.30 21.25 -5.15
C ARG A 130 -0.65 22.19 -6.31
N GLN A 131 -1.83 22.04 -6.91
CA GLN A 131 -2.24 22.89 -8.03
C GLN A 131 -2.35 24.36 -7.60
N PRO A 132 -1.97 25.31 -8.51
CA PRO A 132 -2.11 26.71 -8.23
C PRO A 132 -3.58 27.07 -7.98
N GLY A 133 -3.83 27.96 -7.01
CA GLY A 133 -5.19 28.40 -6.64
C GLY A 133 -5.87 27.56 -5.55
N VAL A 134 -5.35 26.41 -5.17
CA VAL A 134 -5.89 25.65 -4.03
C VAL A 134 -5.59 26.37 -2.72
N PRO A 135 -6.62 26.74 -1.93
CA PRO A 135 -6.44 27.44 -0.66
C PRO A 135 -5.74 26.53 0.36
N TRP A 136 -5.07 27.12 1.35
CA TRP A 136 -4.30 26.36 2.34
C TRP A 136 -5.14 25.31 3.08
N ARG A 137 -6.43 25.63 3.37
CA ARG A 137 -7.37 24.66 4.00
C ARG A 137 -7.62 23.45 3.11
N GLY A 138 -7.78 23.67 1.79
CA GLY A 138 -7.92 22.59 0.82
C GLY A 138 -6.66 21.73 0.77
N ARG A 139 -5.48 22.34 0.73
CA ARG A 139 -4.19 21.63 0.77
C ARG A 139 -4.05 20.76 2.02
N ALA A 140 -4.38 21.32 3.20
CA ALA A 140 -4.35 20.60 4.47
C ALA A 140 -5.32 19.41 4.49
N LEU A 141 -6.53 19.60 3.94
CA LEU A 141 -7.52 18.54 3.84
C LEU A 141 -7.04 17.39 2.94
N HIS A 142 -6.52 17.69 1.75
CA HIS A 142 -5.97 16.69 0.85
C HIS A 142 -4.76 15.96 1.45
N MET A 143 -3.87 16.69 2.12
CA MET A 143 -2.72 16.11 2.83
C MET A 143 -3.18 15.16 3.93
N GLY A 144 -4.15 15.57 4.75
CA GLY A 144 -4.73 14.74 5.81
C GLY A 144 -5.41 13.49 5.25
N ALA A 145 -6.19 13.63 4.17
CA ALA A 145 -6.85 12.51 3.50
C ALA A 145 -5.82 11.54 2.89
N ALA A 146 -4.77 12.06 2.26
CA ALA A 146 -3.68 11.24 1.73
C ALA A 146 -2.94 10.49 2.84
N ALA A 147 -2.64 11.17 3.97
CA ALA A 147 -2.02 10.52 5.13
C ALA A 147 -2.91 9.42 5.73
N LEU A 148 -4.23 9.60 5.77
CA LEU A 148 -5.17 8.56 6.19
C LEU A 148 -5.17 7.36 5.23
N CYS A 149 -5.17 7.59 3.92
CA CYS A 149 -5.02 6.51 2.93
C CYS A 149 -3.71 5.74 3.17
N LEU A 150 -2.59 6.44 3.31
CA LEU A 150 -1.27 5.85 3.54
C LEU A 150 -1.16 5.14 4.90
N MET A 151 -1.86 5.61 5.93
CA MET A 151 -1.99 4.89 7.19
C MET A 151 -2.62 3.51 6.97
N VAL A 152 -3.73 3.43 6.24
CA VAL A 152 -4.40 2.16 5.92
C VAL A 152 -3.49 1.28 5.04
N VAL A 153 -2.84 1.84 4.02
CA VAL A 153 -1.86 1.16 3.18
C VAL A 153 -0.77 0.51 4.02
N CYS A 154 -0.06 1.29 4.83
CA CYS A 154 1.05 0.82 5.65
C CYS A 154 0.61 -0.16 6.76
N SER A 155 -0.65 -0.09 7.20
CA SER A 155 -1.22 -1.03 8.17
C SER A 155 -1.84 -2.27 7.52
N SER A 156 -2.04 -2.28 6.21
CA SER A 156 -2.49 -3.46 5.46
C SER A 156 -1.32 -4.34 5.07
N TYR A 157 -0.35 -3.78 4.36
CA TYR A 157 0.85 -4.51 3.93
C TYR A 157 2.03 -3.54 3.78
N GLU A 158 3.12 -3.77 4.50
CA GLU A 158 4.23 -2.81 4.59
C GLU A 158 4.95 -2.56 3.26
N SER A 159 4.99 -3.58 2.38
CA SER A 159 5.60 -3.46 1.05
C SER A 159 4.87 -2.46 0.13
N LEU A 160 3.60 -2.14 0.41
CA LEU A 160 2.85 -1.14 -0.35
C LEU A 160 3.45 0.27 -0.21
N ALA A 161 4.07 0.57 0.93
CA ALA A 161 4.82 1.82 1.09
C ALA A 161 5.94 1.97 0.05
N ALA A 162 6.60 0.86 -0.35
CA ALA A 162 7.59 0.88 -1.42
C ALA A 162 6.95 1.17 -2.78
N VAL A 163 5.74 0.68 -3.03
CA VAL A 163 4.98 0.98 -4.27
C VAL A 163 4.66 2.47 -4.34
N TYR A 164 4.19 3.06 -3.24
CA TYR A 164 3.98 4.50 -3.15
C TYR A 164 5.25 5.28 -3.49
N VAL A 165 6.38 4.94 -2.86
CA VAL A 165 7.67 5.62 -3.10
C VAL A 165 8.10 5.49 -4.56
N LEU A 166 8.00 4.29 -5.15
CA LEU A 166 8.32 4.07 -6.57
C LEU A 166 7.41 4.89 -7.49
N ALA A 167 6.11 4.97 -7.18
CA ALA A 167 5.17 5.77 -7.94
C ALA A 167 5.49 7.28 -7.85
N VAL A 168 5.91 7.78 -6.68
CA VAL A 168 6.41 9.16 -6.52
C VAL A 168 7.64 9.41 -7.39
N PHE A 169 8.63 8.51 -7.36
CA PHE A 169 9.81 8.64 -8.21
C PHE A 169 9.46 8.63 -9.70
N ALA A 170 8.59 7.73 -10.13
CA ALA A 170 8.12 7.68 -11.51
C ALA A 170 7.41 8.97 -11.92
N LEU A 171 6.56 9.50 -11.04
CA LEU A 171 5.82 10.74 -11.26
C LEU A 171 6.77 11.95 -11.39
N LEU A 172 7.69 12.12 -10.45
CA LEU A 172 8.69 13.19 -10.49
C LEU A 172 9.59 13.07 -11.71
N THR A 173 10.00 11.86 -12.09
CA THR A 173 10.79 11.62 -13.30
C THR A 173 10.01 12.00 -14.56
N LEU A 174 8.74 11.61 -14.65
CA LEU A 174 7.88 11.97 -15.77
C LEU A 174 7.75 13.47 -15.92
N GLU A 175 7.54 14.20 -14.83
CA GLU A 175 7.46 15.66 -14.83
C GLU A 175 8.77 16.30 -15.34
N GLN A 176 9.92 15.75 -14.89
CA GLN A 176 11.24 16.23 -15.34
C GLN A 176 11.45 16.00 -16.84
N LEU A 177 11.06 14.84 -17.36
CA LEU A 177 11.19 14.50 -18.78
C LEU A 177 10.30 15.36 -19.67
N LEU A 178 9.16 15.81 -19.16
CA LEU A 178 8.19 16.61 -19.90
C LEU A 178 8.38 18.13 -19.72
N ALA A 179 9.20 18.55 -18.75
CA ALA A 179 9.48 19.96 -18.52
C ALA A 179 10.22 20.58 -19.71
N ALA A 180 9.78 21.76 -20.16
CA ALA A 180 10.42 22.51 -21.24
C ALA A 180 11.81 23.02 -20.85
N GLU A 181 11.99 23.35 -19.58
CA GLU A 181 13.26 23.78 -19.00
C GLU A 181 13.64 22.84 -17.86
N ARG A 182 14.94 22.61 -17.67
CA ARG A 182 15.43 21.78 -16.57
C ARG A 182 15.11 22.47 -15.23
N PRO A 183 14.25 21.91 -14.39
CA PRO A 183 13.93 22.51 -13.11
C PRO A 183 15.17 22.50 -12.20
N ARG A 184 15.21 23.43 -11.28
CA ARG A 184 16.26 23.47 -10.26
C ARG A 184 16.08 22.27 -9.34
N LEU A 185 17.17 21.61 -8.98
CA LEU A 185 17.17 20.46 -8.05
C LEU A 185 16.37 20.76 -6.76
N ALA A 186 16.47 21.99 -6.25
CA ALA A 186 15.72 22.41 -5.07
C ALA A 186 14.20 22.33 -5.26
N ALA A 187 13.68 22.62 -6.45
CA ALA A 187 12.24 22.50 -6.73
C ALA A 187 11.79 21.02 -6.70
N VAL A 188 12.57 20.16 -7.33
CA VAL A 188 12.30 18.69 -7.33
C VAL A 188 12.32 18.13 -5.91
N LEU A 189 13.31 18.54 -5.11
CA LEU A 189 13.41 18.12 -3.70
C LEU A 189 12.22 18.63 -2.87
N THR A 190 11.79 19.88 -3.09
CA THR A 190 10.62 20.42 -2.38
C THR A 190 9.36 19.64 -2.72
N GLU A 191 9.18 19.26 -3.98
CA GLU A 191 8.05 18.43 -4.40
C GLU A 191 8.15 17.02 -3.82
N GLY A 192 9.33 16.41 -3.83
CA GLY A 192 9.56 15.12 -3.18
C GLY A 192 9.26 15.16 -1.67
N LEU A 193 9.64 16.22 -0.99
CA LEU A 193 9.33 16.41 0.44
C LEU A 193 7.83 16.51 0.72
N TRP A 194 7.04 17.08 -0.21
CA TRP A 194 5.59 17.12 -0.09
C TRP A 194 4.98 15.70 -0.03
N TYR A 195 5.39 14.81 -0.92
CA TYR A 195 4.96 13.41 -0.92
C TYR A 195 5.52 12.64 0.28
N ALA A 196 6.78 12.89 0.64
CA ALA A 196 7.39 12.28 1.82
C ALA A 196 6.68 12.68 3.11
N ALA A 197 6.25 13.94 3.25
CA ALA A 197 5.51 14.42 4.41
C ALA A 197 4.16 13.68 4.59
N ALA A 198 3.46 13.38 3.50
CA ALA A 198 2.23 12.57 3.55
C ALA A 198 2.50 11.14 4.04
N LEU A 199 3.57 10.50 3.53
CA LEU A 199 3.95 9.15 3.95
C LEU A 199 4.35 9.12 5.44
N VAL A 200 5.18 10.08 5.87
CA VAL A 200 5.56 10.21 7.29
C VAL A 200 4.32 10.44 8.15
N GLY A 201 3.40 11.31 7.70
CA GLY A 201 2.11 11.53 8.38
C GLY A 201 1.30 10.24 8.52
N GLY A 202 1.20 9.44 7.45
CA GLY A 202 0.53 8.14 7.46
C GLY A 202 1.19 7.14 8.41
N LEU A 203 2.52 7.07 8.42
CA LEU A 203 3.28 6.22 9.35
C LEU A 203 3.10 6.66 10.81
N CYS A 204 3.14 7.96 11.09
CA CYS A 204 2.87 8.49 12.44
C CYS A 204 1.45 8.13 12.91
N LEU A 205 0.45 8.29 12.04
CA LEU A 205 -0.92 7.89 12.34
C LEU A 205 -1.03 6.39 12.59
N ARG A 206 -0.35 5.55 11.78
CA ARG A 206 -0.28 4.10 12.01
C ARG A 206 0.25 3.79 13.41
N VAL A 207 1.37 4.41 13.80
CA VAL A 207 1.98 4.20 15.13
C VAL A 207 1.03 4.63 16.24
N LEU A 208 0.36 5.78 16.11
CA LEU A 208 -0.61 6.27 17.08
C LEU A 208 -1.80 5.32 17.24
N VAL A 209 -2.37 4.84 16.12
CA VAL A 209 -3.50 3.90 16.15
C VAL A 209 -3.05 2.55 16.75
N THR A 210 -1.89 2.03 16.37
CA THR A 210 -1.35 0.78 16.93
C THR A 210 -1.14 0.90 18.43
N SER A 211 -0.55 2.02 18.89
CA SER A 211 -0.38 2.27 20.33
C SER A 211 -1.72 2.36 21.06
N GLY A 212 -2.72 3.01 20.45
CA GLY A 212 -4.08 3.05 21.00
C GLY A 212 -4.72 1.66 21.09
N ILE A 213 -4.56 0.82 20.07
CA ILE A 213 -5.04 -0.58 20.07
C ILE A 213 -4.38 -1.36 21.22
N HIS A 214 -3.06 -1.23 21.41
CA HIS A 214 -2.34 -1.92 22.47
C HIS A 214 -2.78 -1.47 23.88
N LEU A 215 -3.17 -0.20 24.04
CA LEU A 215 -3.73 0.29 25.32
C LEU A 215 -5.12 -0.30 25.62
N VAL A 216 -5.95 -0.45 24.59
CA VAL A 216 -7.33 -0.97 24.74
C VAL A 216 -7.36 -2.50 24.77
N LEU A 217 -6.45 -3.14 24.05
CA LEU A 217 -6.33 -4.59 23.89
C LEU A 217 -4.92 -5.06 24.31
N PRO A 218 -4.63 -5.18 25.61
CA PRO A 218 -3.30 -5.59 26.09
C PRO A 218 -2.86 -6.95 25.57
N GLN A 219 -3.80 -7.83 25.26
CA GLN A 219 -3.54 -9.15 24.67
C GLN A 219 -2.88 -9.05 23.28
N ALA A 220 -3.24 -8.03 22.49
CA ALA A 220 -2.60 -7.78 21.22
C ALA A 220 -1.13 -7.38 21.40
N ALA A 221 -0.79 -6.61 22.42
CA ALA A 221 0.58 -6.20 22.72
C ALA A 221 1.47 -7.39 23.13
N ALA A 222 0.93 -8.34 23.89
CA ALA A 222 1.67 -9.51 24.38
C ALA A 222 2.12 -10.47 23.26
N ASN A 223 1.28 -10.63 22.22
CA ASN A 223 1.54 -11.56 21.12
C ASN A 223 2.55 -11.02 20.09
N GLY A 224 2.73 -9.71 19.98
CA GLY A 224 3.63 -9.09 19.00
C GLY A 224 5.09 -9.05 19.39
N ALA A 225 5.38 -9.10 20.69
CA ALA A 225 6.74 -8.93 21.19
C ALA A 225 7.68 -10.12 20.83
N THR A 226 7.13 -11.29 20.51
CA THR A 226 7.90 -12.51 20.27
C THR A 226 8.28 -12.75 18.81
N GLU A 227 7.72 -12.03 17.84
CA GLU A 227 7.89 -12.34 16.42
C GLU A 227 8.72 -11.33 15.62
N ILE A 228 9.05 -10.16 16.17
CA ILE A 228 9.88 -9.17 15.49
C ILE A 228 11.36 -9.36 15.86
N LEU A 229 12.04 -10.25 15.14
CA LEU A 229 13.47 -10.54 15.36
C LEU A 229 14.36 -9.27 15.31
N TRP A 230 14.04 -8.30 14.49
CA TRP A 230 14.82 -7.04 14.40
C TRP A 230 14.69 -6.10 15.60
N ALA A 231 13.62 -6.22 16.39
CA ALA A 231 13.49 -5.43 17.62
C ALA A 231 14.52 -5.84 18.71
N PHE A 232 15.04 -7.06 18.60
CA PHE A 232 15.95 -7.64 19.59
C PHE A 232 17.43 -7.61 19.18
N TYR A 233 17.72 -7.32 17.89
CA TYR A 233 19.09 -7.32 17.40
C TYR A 233 19.59 -5.92 17.07
N PRO A 234 20.82 -5.56 17.52
CA PRO A 234 21.43 -4.29 17.13
C PRO A 234 21.52 -4.19 15.60
N PHE A 235 21.33 -3.00 15.06
CA PHE A 235 21.37 -2.72 13.61
C PHE A 235 22.63 -3.30 12.93
N VAL A 236 23.77 -3.28 13.63
CA VAL A 236 25.04 -3.87 13.15
C VAL A 236 24.94 -5.38 12.92
N TYR A 237 24.18 -6.10 13.75
CA TYR A 237 23.99 -7.54 13.61
C TYR A 237 23.09 -7.86 12.42
N LEU A 238 22.02 -7.08 12.25
CA LEU A 238 21.11 -7.20 11.09
C LEU A 238 21.86 -6.91 9.78
N ALA A 239 22.71 -5.88 9.75
CA ALA A 239 23.54 -5.57 8.59
C ALA A 239 24.51 -6.72 8.26
N LYS A 240 25.14 -7.35 9.28
CA LYS A 240 26.00 -8.53 9.08
C LYS A 240 25.23 -9.73 8.54
N LEU A 241 24.01 -9.98 9.02
CA LEU A 241 23.16 -11.06 8.51
C LEU A 241 22.77 -10.82 7.05
N LEU A 242 22.43 -9.58 6.69
CA LEU A 242 22.08 -9.18 5.35
C LEU A 242 23.26 -9.35 4.38
N VAL A 243 24.45 -8.88 4.77
CA VAL A 243 25.67 -9.07 4.00
C VAL A 243 26.01 -10.56 3.84
N LYS A 244 25.88 -11.34 4.91
CA LYS A 244 26.10 -12.80 4.85
C LYS A 244 25.12 -13.49 3.93
N SER A 245 23.84 -13.11 3.95
CA SER A 245 22.81 -13.65 3.06
C SER A 245 23.10 -13.34 1.58
N ILE A 246 23.62 -12.14 1.27
CA ILE A 246 23.97 -11.75 -0.11
C ILE A 246 25.22 -12.47 -0.61
N LEU A 247 26.18 -12.79 0.28
CA LEU A 247 27.45 -13.42 -0.10
C LEU A 247 27.37 -14.96 -0.21
N ILE A 248 26.32 -15.59 0.35
CA ILE A 248 26.16 -17.06 0.38
C ILE A 248 25.17 -17.55 -0.71
N ASN A 249 24.35 -16.65 -1.30
CA ASN A 249 23.51 -16.91 -2.46
C ASN A 249 24.13 -16.30 -3.72
#